data_b5982da710dacf07fc10ed9349a1d5c7
#
_entry.id   b5982da710dacf07fc10ed9349a1d5c7
#
_cell.length_a   1.000
_cell.length_b   1.000
_cell.length_c   1.000
_cell.angle_alpha   90.00
_cell.angle_beta   90.00
_cell.angle_gamma   90.00
#
_symmetry.space_group_name_H-M   'P 1'
#
loop_
_entity.id
_entity.type
_entity.pdbx_description
1 polymer ?
#
loop_
_entity_poly.entity_id
_entity_poly.type
_entity_poly.pdbx_seq_one_letter_code
_entity_poly.pdbx_strand_id
1 'polypeptide(L)'
;MAATTHPVPDAHGTNLFDADTELQALLPLYLGADLHAHLLPHLRQLGALAGGVLDSLALTADKHPPTLEHRSRSGLDAQRIVKHPAYVELERVAFSMYGLAAMSHRPGVLGWPETMPPAAKYALTYLFVQAEFGLCCPLSMTDRKSVV
;
A
#
# COMPACT_ATOMS: atom_id res chain seq x y z
N MET A 1 -34.88 -15.65 23.92
CA MET A 1 -33.70 -16.28 23.24
C MET A 1 -32.71 -15.19 22.93
N ALA A 2 -31.55 -15.18 23.60
CA ALA A 2 -30.49 -14.24 23.28
C ALA A 2 -29.89 -14.64 21.91
N ALA A 3 -29.88 -13.70 20.96
CA ALA A 3 -29.21 -13.90 19.69
C ALA A 3 -27.70 -14.06 19.98
N THR A 4 -27.14 -15.22 19.71
CA THR A 4 -25.70 -15.44 19.72
C THR A 4 -25.12 -14.67 18.54
N THR A 5 -24.64 -13.45 18.82
CA THR A 5 -23.86 -12.69 17.86
C THR A 5 -22.48 -13.38 17.75
N HIS A 6 -22.26 -14.10 16.68
CA HIS A 6 -20.91 -14.57 16.35
C HIS A 6 -20.14 -13.33 15.84
N PRO A 7 -19.02 -12.95 16.49
CA PRO A 7 -18.19 -11.89 15.97
C PRO A 7 -17.63 -12.30 14.60
N VAL A 8 -17.50 -11.33 13.69
CA VAL A 8 -16.80 -11.56 12.42
C VAL A 8 -15.35 -11.91 12.76
N PRO A 9 -14.76 -12.97 12.18
CA PRO A 9 -13.36 -13.30 12.42
C PRO A 9 -12.44 -12.12 12.07
N ASP A 10 -11.51 -11.82 12.97
CA ASP A 10 -10.49 -10.80 12.72
C ASP A 10 -9.44 -11.37 11.76
N ALA A 11 -9.14 -10.61 10.69
CA ALA A 11 -8.12 -10.98 9.72
C ALA A 11 -6.72 -10.50 10.14
N HIS A 12 -6.61 -9.75 11.25
CA HIS A 12 -5.32 -9.24 11.74
C HIS A 12 -4.32 -10.38 12.00
N GLY A 13 -3.10 -10.22 11.52
CA GLY A 13 -2.05 -11.24 11.59
C GLY A 13 -2.08 -12.28 10.47
N THR A 14 -3.10 -12.24 9.59
CA THR A 14 -3.16 -13.12 8.42
C THR A 14 -2.29 -12.56 7.30
N ASN A 15 -1.53 -13.42 6.62
CA ASN A 15 -0.88 -13.01 5.37
C ASN A 15 -1.93 -12.93 4.27
N LEU A 16 -2.27 -11.70 3.84
CA LEU A 16 -3.34 -11.48 2.86
C LEU A 16 -3.04 -12.09 1.48
N PHE A 17 -1.77 -12.18 1.11
CA PHE A 17 -1.38 -12.85 -0.14
C PHE A 17 -1.55 -14.37 -0.05
N ASP A 18 -1.10 -14.99 1.05
CA ASP A 18 -1.21 -16.44 1.21
C ASP A 18 -2.67 -16.90 1.40
N ALA A 19 -3.52 -16.01 1.91
CA ALA A 19 -4.96 -16.28 2.04
C ALA A 19 -5.74 -16.11 0.73
N ASP A 20 -5.22 -15.32 -0.22
CA ASP A 20 -5.89 -15.04 -1.51
C ASP A 20 -5.46 -16.03 -2.59
N THR A 21 -6.11 -17.19 -2.61
CA THR A 21 -5.86 -18.26 -3.59
C THR A 21 -6.21 -17.84 -5.02
N GLU A 22 -7.18 -16.93 -5.19
CA GLU A 22 -7.60 -16.44 -6.49
C GLU A 22 -6.53 -15.52 -7.11
N LEU A 23 -6.00 -14.59 -6.33
CA LEU A 23 -4.88 -13.75 -6.76
C LEU A 23 -3.69 -14.62 -7.16
N GLN A 24 -3.34 -15.64 -6.35
CA GLN A 24 -2.23 -16.54 -6.65
C GLN A 24 -2.44 -17.31 -7.96
N ALA A 25 -3.67 -17.74 -8.24
CA ALA A 25 -4.01 -18.44 -9.48
C ALA A 25 -3.99 -17.53 -10.71
N LEU A 26 -4.35 -16.24 -10.55
CA LEU A 26 -4.40 -15.29 -11.66
C LEU A 26 -3.02 -14.77 -12.06
N LEU A 27 -2.12 -14.53 -11.12
CA LEU A 27 -0.84 -13.88 -11.38
C LEU A 27 0.01 -14.56 -12.48
N PRO A 28 0.16 -15.89 -12.51
CA PRO A 28 0.93 -16.57 -13.57
C PRO A 28 0.35 -16.38 -14.98
N LEU A 29 -0.96 -16.05 -15.08
CA LEU A 29 -1.62 -15.82 -16.38
C LEU A 29 -1.30 -14.45 -16.97
N TYR A 30 -0.99 -13.45 -16.12
CA TYR A 30 -0.75 -12.07 -16.51
C TYR A 30 0.71 -11.63 -16.41
N LEU A 31 1.53 -12.38 -15.67
CA LEU A 31 2.95 -12.11 -15.50
C LEU A 31 3.76 -13.20 -16.20
N GLY A 32 4.82 -12.81 -16.90
CA GLY A 32 5.80 -13.78 -17.38
C GLY A 32 6.45 -14.55 -16.22
N ALA A 33 6.91 -15.76 -16.47
CA ALA A 33 7.42 -16.67 -15.44
C ALA A 33 8.54 -16.05 -14.58
N ASP A 34 9.47 -15.34 -15.20
CA ASP A 34 10.62 -14.71 -14.51
C ASP A 34 10.16 -13.58 -13.59
N LEU A 35 9.26 -12.69 -14.07
CA LEU A 35 8.73 -11.62 -13.27
C LEU A 35 7.84 -12.14 -12.13
N HIS A 36 7.03 -13.15 -12.39
CA HIS A 36 6.22 -13.79 -11.36
C HIS A 36 7.10 -14.40 -10.25
N ALA A 37 8.14 -15.16 -10.62
CA ALA A 37 9.08 -15.72 -9.67
C ALA A 37 9.81 -14.64 -8.85
N HIS A 38 10.21 -13.55 -9.51
CA HIS A 38 10.83 -12.40 -8.86
C HIS A 38 9.91 -11.69 -7.86
N LEU A 39 8.64 -11.51 -8.22
CA LEU A 39 7.68 -10.79 -7.37
C LEU A 39 7.11 -11.63 -6.23
N LEU A 40 7.14 -12.93 -6.29
CA LEU A 40 6.54 -13.81 -5.29
C LEU A 40 6.97 -13.53 -3.84
N PRO A 41 8.28 -13.36 -3.52
CA PRO A 41 8.71 -12.98 -2.18
C PRO A 41 8.20 -11.60 -1.76
N HIS A 42 8.12 -10.64 -2.68
CA HIS A 42 7.61 -9.29 -2.41
C HIS A 42 6.11 -9.29 -2.15
N LEU A 43 5.34 -10.10 -2.89
CA LEU A 43 3.90 -10.28 -2.68
C LEU A 43 3.61 -10.89 -1.32
N ARG A 44 4.35 -11.94 -0.92
CA ARG A 44 4.23 -12.53 0.41
C ARG A 44 4.60 -11.56 1.52
N GLN A 45 5.70 -10.83 1.35
CA GLN A 45 6.11 -9.83 2.34
C GLN A 45 5.05 -8.74 2.49
N LEU A 46 4.54 -8.20 1.38
CA LEU A 46 3.51 -7.17 1.42
C LEU A 46 2.19 -7.70 1.99
N GLY A 47 1.80 -8.93 1.65
CA GLY A 47 0.61 -9.58 2.23
C GLY A 47 0.69 -9.73 3.75
N ALA A 48 1.86 -10.10 4.26
CA ALA A 48 2.09 -10.17 5.71
C ALA A 48 2.08 -8.78 6.38
N LEU A 49 2.68 -7.77 5.73
CA LEU A 49 2.65 -6.40 6.22
C LEU A 49 1.21 -5.84 6.21
N ALA A 50 0.46 -6.06 5.14
CA ALA A 50 -0.90 -5.55 4.99
C ALA A 50 -1.87 -6.16 6.02
N GLY A 51 -1.78 -7.46 6.28
CA GLY A 51 -2.60 -8.10 7.31
C GLY A 51 -2.12 -7.88 8.75
N GLY A 52 -1.05 -7.13 8.97
CA GLY A 52 -0.48 -6.89 10.30
C GLY A 52 -0.12 -5.45 10.57
N VAL A 53 1.15 -5.09 10.35
CA VAL A 53 1.68 -3.77 10.73
C VAL A 53 0.98 -2.63 9.99
N LEU A 54 0.70 -2.78 8.68
CA LEU A 54 0.03 -1.72 7.92
C LEU A 54 -1.41 -1.52 8.37
N ASP A 55 -2.13 -2.59 8.68
CA ASP A 55 -3.48 -2.52 9.26
C ASP A 55 -3.47 -1.73 10.58
N SER A 56 -2.56 -2.02 11.48
CA SER A 56 -2.42 -1.28 12.75
C SER A 56 -2.05 0.19 12.56
N LEU A 57 -1.19 0.50 11.58
CA LEU A 57 -0.84 1.87 11.22
C LEU A 57 -2.03 2.61 10.59
N ALA A 58 -2.80 1.95 9.74
CA ALA A 58 -3.99 2.50 9.11
C ALA A 58 -5.06 2.86 10.14
N LEU A 59 -5.36 1.96 11.08
CA LEU A 59 -6.27 2.24 12.20
C LEU A 59 -5.81 3.42 13.06
N THR A 60 -4.51 3.61 13.21
CA THR A 60 -3.95 4.76 13.93
C THR A 60 -4.05 6.04 13.11
N ALA A 61 -3.72 5.99 11.83
CA ALA A 61 -3.79 7.13 10.92
C ALA A 61 -5.22 7.64 10.75
N ASP A 62 -6.20 6.73 10.67
CA ASP A 62 -7.63 7.07 10.54
C ASP A 62 -8.14 7.88 11.74
N LYS A 63 -7.63 7.59 12.95
CA LYS A 63 -7.97 8.34 14.16
C LYS A 63 -7.28 9.71 14.26
N HIS A 64 -6.27 9.96 13.44
CA HIS A 64 -5.42 11.17 13.47
C HIS A 64 -5.30 11.77 12.07
N PRO A 65 -6.39 12.36 11.53
CA PRO A 65 -6.38 12.92 10.19
C PRO A 65 -5.35 14.05 10.06
N PRO A 66 -4.84 14.32 8.85
CA PRO A 66 -3.95 15.43 8.59
C PRO A 66 -4.57 16.78 8.99
N THR A 67 -3.76 17.65 9.58
CA THR A 67 -4.19 18.99 9.99
C THR A 67 -3.41 20.06 9.24
N LEU A 68 -4.07 21.18 8.93
CA LEU A 68 -3.41 22.33 8.32
C LEU A 68 -2.94 23.30 9.40
N GLU A 69 -1.63 23.47 9.50
CA GLU A 69 -1.03 24.57 10.26
C GLU A 69 -0.96 25.83 9.39
N HIS A 70 -1.87 26.77 9.60
CA HIS A 70 -1.89 28.05 8.89
C HIS A 70 -0.72 28.94 9.28
N ARG A 71 -0.34 28.93 10.56
CA ARG A 71 0.70 29.80 11.11
C ARG A 71 1.63 29.02 12.02
N SER A 72 2.88 29.45 12.04
CA SER A 72 3.87 28.99 12.99
C SER A 72 3.56 29.49 14.41
N ARG A 73 4.28 28.96 15.39
CA ARG A 73 4.18 29.41 16.79
C ARG A 73 4.54 30.89 16.97
N SER A 74 5.34 31.48 16.07
CA SER A 74 5.71 32.90 16.04
C SER A 74 4.73 33.77 15.25
N GLY A 75 3.63 33.22 14.73
CA GLY A 75 2.62 33.96 13.98
C GLY A 75 2.93 34.14 12.49
N LEU A 76 4.03 33.58 11.97
CA LEU A 76 4.36 33.61 10.55
C LEU A 76 3.50 32.61 9.79
N ASP A 77 3.16 32.90 8.54
CA ASP A 77 2.43 31.99 7.66
C ASP A 77 3.26 30.71 7.44
N ALA A 78 2.65 29.57 7.75
CA ALA A 78 3.29 28.26 7.60
C ALA A 78 2.68 27.46 6.45
N GLN A 79 1.34 27.48 6.30
CA GLN A 79 0.59 26.77 5.27
C GLN A 79 1.04 25.28 5.11
N ARG A 80 1.25 24.63 6.26
CA ARG A 80 1.85 23.28 6.30
C ARG A 80 0.80 22.24 6.68
N ILE A 81 0.74 21.14 5.90
CA ILE A 81 -0.02 19.96 6.27
C ILE A 81 0.82 19.10 7.20
N VAL A 82 0.31 18.86 8.40
CA VAL A 82 0.93 17.98 9.40
C VAL A 82 0.21 16.65 9.37
N LYS A 83 0.97 15.58 9.15
CA LYS A 83 0.50 14.19 9.10
C LYS A 83 0.97 13.45 10.34
N HIS A 84 0.14 12.54 10.84
CA HIS A 84 0.55 11.63 11.90
C HIS A 84 1.69 10.71 11.40
N PRO A 85 2.69 10.35 12.25
CA PRO A 85 3.79 9.46 11.85
C PRO A 85 3.33 8.12 11.26
N ALA A 86 2.22 7.56 11.72
CA ALA A 86 1.65 6.34 11.16
C ALA A 86 1.28 6.51 9.67
N TYR A 87 0.69 7.65 9.29
CA TYR A 87 0.37 7.94 7.89
C TYR A 87 1.64 8.13 7.05
N VAL A 88 2.65 8.81 7.59
CA VAL A 88 3.96 8.99 6.92
C VAL A 88 4.63 7.64 6.67
N GLU A 89 4.52 6.71 7.62
CA GLU A 89 5.07 5.36 7.44
C GLU A 89 4.32 4.55 6.37
N LEU A 90 2.99 4.65 6.29
CA LEU A 90 2.21 4.07 5.20
C LEU A 90 2.65 4.62 3.83
N GLU A 91 2.84 5.94 3.71
CA GLU A 91 3.39 6.56 2.50
C GLU A 91 4.80 6.02 2.18
N ARG A 92 5.66 5.89 3.18
CA ARG A 92 7.03 5.37 3.00
C ARG A 92 7.02 3.95 2.44
N VAL A 93 6.15 3.09 2.97
CA VAL A 93 6.01 1.72 2.47
C VAL A 93 5.51 1.72 1.03
N ALA A 94 4.45 2.47 0.74
CA ALA A 94 3.84 2.48 -0.60
C ALA A 94 4.76 3.07 -1.67
N PHE A 95 5.34 4.26 -1.42
CA PHE A 95 6.11 5.00 -2.42
C PHE A 95 7.59 4.64 -2.45
N SER A 96 8.21 4.44 -1.28
CA SER A 96 9.66 4.25 -1.20
C SER A 96 10.06 2.78 -1.14
N MET A 97 9.42 1.97 -0.29
CA MET A 97 9.81 0.57 -0.12
C MET A 97 9.35 -0.29 -1.29
N TYR A 98 8.10 -0.15 -1.72
CA TYR A 98 7.52 -0.94 -2.81
C TYR A 98 7.49 -0.20 -4.15
N GLY A 99 7.65 1.11 -4.17
CA GLY A 99 7.63 1.90 -5.41
C GLY A 99 6.34 1.75 -6.21
N LEU A 100 5.19 1.57 -5.54
CA LEU A 100 3.91 1.24 -6.19
C LEU A 100 3.50 2.23 -7.27
N ALA A 101 3.80 3.52 -7.09
CA ALA A 101 3.52 4.53 -8.09
C ALA A 101 4.51 4.52 -9.26
N ALA A 102 5.72 3.97 -9.08
CA ALA A 102 6.83 4.12 -10.02
C ALA A 102 7.04 2.90 -10.95
N MET A 103 6.63 1.70 -10.50
CA MET A 103 7.07 0.45 -11.11
C MET A 103 6.66 0.26 -12.57
N SER A 104 5.58 0.89 -13.05
CA SER A 104 5.15 0.78 -14.45
C SER A 104 5.84 1.77 -15.39
N HIS A 105 6.63 2.73 -14.87
CA HIS A 105 7.32 3.73 -15.68
C HIS A 105 8.80 3.97 -15.33
N ARG A 106 9.29 3.35 -14.26
CA ARG A 106 10.71 3.39 -13.86
C ARG A 106 11.26 1.98 -13.75
N PRO A 107 12.41 1.70 -14.36
CA PRO A 107 13.14 0.45 -14.13
C PRO A 107 13.79 0.43 -12.72
N GLY A 108 14.20 -0.74 -12.27
CA GLY A 108 14.91 -0.92 -11.00
C GLY A 108 14.03 -1.02 -9.77
N VAL A 109 12.70 -0.86 -9.88
CA VAL A 109 11.79 -1.01 -8.74
C VAL A 109 11.82 -2.45 -8.24
N LEU A 110 11.93 -2.63 -6.94
CA LEU A 110 12.11 -3.93 -6.27
C LEU A 110 13.28 -4.76 -6.84
N GLY A 111 14.26 -4.12 -7.47
CA GLY A 111 15.39 -4.79 -8.09
C GLY A 111 15.11 -5.37 -9.49
N TRP A 112 13.93 -5.18 -10.06
CA TRP A 112 13.63 -5.59 -11.43
C TRP A 112 14.28 -4.63 -12.44
N PRO A 113 15.04 -5.12 -13.42
CA PRO A 113 15.85 -4.27 -14.29
C PRO A 113 15.06 -3.41 -15.28
N GLU A 114 13.83 -3.79 -15.56
CA GLU A 114 12.94 -3.12 -16.52
C GLU A 114 11.74 -2.48 -15.83
N THR A 115 10.90 -1.79 -16.59
CA THR A 115 9.58 -1.38 -16.13
C THR A 115 8.66 -2.59 -15.99
N MET A 116 7.82 -2.60 -14.97
CA MET A 116 6.87 -3.70 -14.79
C MET A 116 5.57 -3.45 -15.52
N PRO A 117 4.89 -4.52 -16.00
CA PRO A 117 3.55 -4.37 -16.57
C PRO A 117 2.54 -3.89 -15.52
N PRO A 118 1.45 -3.22 -15.94
CA PRO A 118 0.40 -2.75 -15.03
C PRO A 118 -0.14 -3.84 -14.10
N ALA A 119 -0.21 -5.08 -14.54
CA ALA A 119 -0.67 -6.22 -13.74
C ALA A 119 0.18 -6.41 -12.46
N ALA A 120 1.50 -6.23 -12.55
CA ALA A 120 2.40 -6.31 -11.39
C ALA A 120 2.11 -5.19 -10.39
N LYS A 121 1.98 -3.94 -10.89
CA LYS A 121 1.61 -2.78 -10.07
C LYS A 121 0.29 -3.00 -9.34
N TYR A 122 -0.74 -3.40 -10.08
CA TYR A 122 -2.07 -3.55 -9.50
C TYR A 122 -2.17 -4.73 -8.54
N ALA A 123 -1.40 -5.81 -8.73
CA ALA A 123 -1.34 -6.91 -7.78
C ALA A 123 -0.79 -6.47 -6.41
N LEU A 124 0.33 -5.74 -6.41
CA LEU A 124 0.91 -5.20 -5.18
C LEU A 124 0.03 -4.09 -4.57
N THR A 125 -0.52 -3.20 -5.39
CA THR A 125 -1.44 -2.16 -4.91
C THR A 125 -2.70 -2.76 -4.31
N TYR A 126 -3.25 -3.82 -4.89
CA TYR A 126 -4.41 -4.55 -4.37
C TYR A 126 -4.16 -5.08 -2.94
N LEU A 127 -2.99 -5.65 -2.68
CA LEU A 127 -2.64 -6.09 -1.32
C LEU A 127 -2.49 -4.90 -0.36
N PHE A 128 -1.83 -3.84 -0.80
CA PHE A 128 -1.61 -2.66 0.05
C PHE A 128 -2.92 -1.97 0.44
N VAL A 129 -3.84 -1.79 -0.51
CA VAL A 129 -5.09 -1.05 -0.26
C VAL A 129 -6.09 -1.80 0.61
N GLN A 130 -5.89 -3.10 0.85
CA GLN A 130 -6.67 -3.83 1.84
C GLN A 130 -6.38 -3.34 3.26
N ALA A 131 -5.18 -2.84 3.53
CA ALA A 131 -4.84 -2.19 4.80
C ALA A 131 -5.14 -0.69 4.80
N GLU A 132 -4.77 0.02 3.71
CA GLU A 132 -4.88 1.49 3.63
C GLU A 132 -5.40 1.94 2.27
N PHE A 133 -6.71 2.10 2.18
CA PHE A 133 -7.37 2.50 0.94
C PHE A 133 -7.20 3.99 0.60
N GLY A 134 -7.01 4.86 1.60
CA GLY A 134 -6.86 6.31 1.40
C GLY A 134 -5.67 6.69 0.51
N LEU A 135 -4.61 5.88 0.53
CA LEU A 135 -3.44 6.06 -0.35
C LEU A 135 -3.65 5.53 -1.79
N CYS A 136 -4.74 4.83 -2.09
CA CYS A 136 -5.01 4.33 -3.44
C CYS A 136 -5.11 5.47 -4.46
N CYS A 137 -5.76 6.58 -4.09
CA CYS A 137 -5.91 7.74 -4.96
C CYS A 137 -4.56 8.38 -5.34
N PRO A 138 -3.70 8.82 -4.40
CA PRO A 138 -2.39 9.36 -4.75
C PRO A 138 -1.49 8.35 -5.47
N LEU A 139 -1.53 7.06 -5.14
CA LEU A 139 -0.78 6.03 -5.85
C LEU A 139 -1.19 5.91 -7.33
N SER A 140 -2.50 5.97 -7.60
CA SER A 140 -3.03 5.90 -8.96
C SER A 140 -2.77 7.18 -9.76
N MET A 141 -2.90 8.35 -9.12
CA MET A 141 -2.71 9.65 -9.78
C MET A 141 -1.24 9.97 -10.05
N THR A 142 -0.32 9.50 -9.22
CA THR A 142 1.13 9.74 -9.36
C THR A 142 1.75 8.88 -10.46
N ASP A 143 1.03 7.89 -10.96
CA ASP A 143 1.47 7.03 -12.06
C ASP A 143 1.57 7.76 -13.42
N ARG A 144 0.92 8.90 -13.58
CA ARG A 144 1.12 9.73 -14.74
C ARG A 144 2.43 10.51 -14.58
N LYS A 145 3.29 10.44 -15.62
CA LYS A 145 4.44 11.30 -15.82
C LYS A 145 4.18 12.69 -15.27
N SER A 146 4.44 12.91 -14.02
CA SER A 146 4.64 14.27 -13.52
C SER A 146 5.96 14.72 -14.10
N VAL A 147 5.88 15.33 -15.26
CA VAL A 147 6.95 16.18 -15.74
C VAL A 147 6.84 17.43 -14.88
N VAL A 148 7.69 17.50 -13.90
CA VAL A 148 8.07 18.73 -13.26
C VAL A 148 9.51 18.97 -13.58
#